data_6fa121e2d4feb2f53c9f3dc5d3680d58
#
_entry.id   6fa121e2d4feb2f53c9f3dc5d3680d58
#
_cell.length_a   1.000
_cell.length_b   1.000
_cell.length_c   1.000
_cell.angle_alpha   90.00
_cell.angle_beta   90.00
_cell.angle_gamma   90.00
#
_symmetry.space_group_name_H-M   'P 1'
#
loop_
_entity.id
_entity.type
_entity.pdbx_description
1 polymer ?
#
loop_
_entity_poly.entity_id
_entity_poly.type
_entity_poly.pdbx_seq_one_letter_code
_entity_poly.pdbx_strand_id
1 'polypeptide(L)'
;MLPKTLSSKPSKPRHYLAAGLLGLTLLSLGTPAQAYDKGDWVLGRYKNGQFWYPGVVEVDRGKGVTVAYDDGDRETLSANRVKDYDWKVGSVVECRWKSGDKWYQGKITALSDDRLSIAYDDGDREKTKTGLCRSQ
;
A
#
# COMPACT_ATOMS: atom_id res chain seq x y z
N MET A 1 -18.29 1.17 -24.46
CA MET A 1 -17.19 1.07 -23.51
C MET A 1 -17.62 1.72 -22.22
N LEU A 2 -18.10 0.93 -21.29
CA LEU A 2 -18.47 1.46 -19.98
C LEU A 2 -17.20 1.93 -19.29
N PRO A 3 -17.16 3.18 -18.82
CA PRO A 3 -16.07 3.56 -17.93
C PRO A 3 -16.13 2.61 -16.74
N LYS A 4 -15.04 1.92 -16.49
CA LYS A 4 -14.85 1.30 -15.18
C LYS A 4 -15.13 2.41 -14.19
N THR A 5 -16.18 2.26 -13.42
CA THR A 5 -16.39 3.11 -12.26
C THR A 5 -15.11 3.04 -11.48
N LEU A 6 -14.42 4.15 -11.43
CA LEU A 6 -13.18 4.32 -10.73
C LEU A 6 -13.51 4.20 -9.25
N SER A 7 -13.53 2.96 -8.79
CA SER A 7 -13.49 2.71 -7.37
C SER A 7 -12.11 3.17 -6.91
N SER A 8 -12.07 4.32 -6.30
CA SER A 8 -10.89 4.68 -5.51
C SER A 8 -10.55 3.47 -4.64
N LYS A 9 -9.27 3.14 -4.54
CA LYS A 9 -8.83 2.12 -3.58
C LYS A 9 -9.55 2.41 -2.27
N PRO A 10 -10.51 1.61 -1.85
CA PRO A 10 -11.10 1.85 -0.57
C PRO A 10 -9.96 1.71 0.43
N SER A 11 -9.58 2.81 1.06
CA SER A 11 -8.92 2.69 2.32
C SER A 11 -9.95 1.99 3.20
N LYS A 12 -9.92 0.67 3.24
CA LYS A 12 -10.67 -0.02 4.28
C LYS A 12 -10.16 0.57 5.57
N PRO A 13 -11.01 1.27 6.34
CA PRO A 13 -10.62 1.63 7.67
C PRO A 13 -10.17 0.32 8.31
N ARG A 14 -8.97 0.31 8.86
CA ARG A 14 -8.64 -0.74 9.80
C ARG A 14 -9.85 -0.90 10.69
N HIS A 15 -10.43 -2.06 10.71
CA HIS A 15 -11.41 -2.36 11.72
C HIS A 15 -10.67 -2.35 13.05
N TYR A 16 -10.50 -1.14 13.61
CA TYR A 16 -10.33 -1.05 15.03
C TYR A 16 -11.65 -1.53 15.61
N LEU A 17 -11.71 -2.79 15.91
CA LEU A 17 -12.60 -3.23 16.94
C LEU A 17 -12.10 -2.52 18.19
N ALA A 18 -12.60 -1.32 18.41
CA ALA A 18 -12.63 -0.75 19.72
C ALA A 18 -13.58 -1.64 20.54
N ALA A 19 -13.11 -2.81 20.87
CA ALA A 19 -13.70 -3.58 21.92
C ALA A 19 -13.37 -2.85 23.19
N GLY A 20 -14.18 -1.89 23.53
CA GLY A 20 -14.29 -1.38 24.87
C GLY A 20 -14.85 -2.48 25.75
N LEU A 21 -14.15 -3.56 25.89
CA LEU A 21 -14.42 -4.60 26.84
C LEU A 21 -13.47 -4.44 28.00
N LEU A 22 -14.02 -3.80 29.00
CA LEU A 22 -13.57 -3.93 30.36
C LEU A 22 -13.32 -5.39 30.71
N GLY A 23 -12.04 -5.67 30.91
CA GLY A 23 -11.60 -6.65 31.85
C GLY A 23 -12.00 -8.09 31.59
N LEU A 24 -11.12 -8.78 31.03
CA LEU A 24 -10.60 -10.05 31.52
C LEU A 24 -9.30 -10.21 30.75
N THR A 25 -8.21 -9.86 31.39
CA THR A 25 -6.89 -10.19 30.92
C THR A 25 -6.71 -11.70 30.96
N LEU A 26 -7.31 -12.36 29.99
CA LEU A 26 -6.82 -13.64 29.59
C LEU A 26 -5.52 -13.34 28.86
N LEU A 27 -4.42 -13.53 29.53
CA LEU A 27 -3.13 -13.70 28.89
C LEU A 27 -3.21 -14.98 28.05
N SER A 28 -3.92 -14.87 26.92
CA SER A 28 -3.78 -15.86 25.90
C SER A 28 -2.42 -15.61 25.27
N LEU A 29 -1.49 -16.50 25.50
CA LEU A 29 -0.30 -16.68 24.67
C LEU A 29 -0.77 -17.14 23.28
N GLY A 30 -1.66 -16.34 22.67
CA GLY A 30 -2.23 -16.59 21.37
C GLY A 30 -1.24 -16.21 20.28
N THR A 31 -1.30 -16.93 19.16
CA THR A 31 -0.74 -16.50 17.89
C THR A 31 -1.11 -15.03 17.62
N PRO A 32 -0.18 -14.22 17.09
CA PRO A 32 -0.50 -12.85 16.70
C PRO A 32 -1.76 -12.83 15.86
N ALA A 33 -2.69 -11.94 16.21
CA ALA A 33 -3.92 -11.77 15.45
C ALA A 33 -3.58 -11.31 14.02
N GLN A 34 -4.28 -11.85 13.05
CA GLN A 34 -4.25 -11.40 11.68
C GLN A 34 -4.67 -9.93 11.62
N ALA A 35 -3.79 -9.05 11.09
CA ALA A 35 -4.05 -7.61 11.01
C ALA A 35 -4.67 -7.19 9.68
N TYR A 36 -4.46 -7.99 8.62
CA TYR A 36 -4.91 -7.70 7.27
C TYR A 36 -5.80 -8.81 6.72
N ASP A 37 -6.77 -8.42 5.90
CA ASP A 37 -7.59 -9.34 5.12
C ASP A 37 -7.06 -9.46 3.70
N LYS A 38 -7.37 -10.59 3.06
CA LYS A 38 -7.10 -10.75 1.63
C LYS A 38 -7.78 -9.64 0.84
N GLY A 39 -7.02 -8.99 -0.04
CA GLY A 39 -7.50 -7.90 -0.86
C GLY A 39 -7.27 -6.51 -0.26
N ASP A 40 -6.79 -6.42 0.98
CA ASP A 40 -6.41 -5.14 1.56
C ASP A 40 -5.24 -4.52 0.82
N TRP A 41 -5.31 -3.22 0.67
CA TRP A 41 -4.26 -2.46 0.05
C TRP A 41 -3.24 -2.01 1.09
N VAL A 42 -2.00 -2.27 0.78
CA VAL A 42 -0.89 -2.07 1.70
C VAL A 42 0.32 -1.46 0.99
N LEU A 43 1.24 -1.00 1.79
CA LEU A 43 2.60 -0.71 1.37
C LEU A 43 3.53 -1.70 2.06
N GLY A 44 4.41 -2.31 1.29
CA GLY A 44 5.40 -3.26 1.78
C GLY A 44 6.82 -2.78 1.55
N ARG A 45 7.72 -3.06 2.49
CA ARG A 45 9.15 -2.80 2.34
C ARG A 45 9.81 -3.98 1.63
N TYR A 46 9.86 -3.89 0.32
CA TYR A 46 10.42 -4.93 -0.53
C TYR A 46 11.87 -5.25 -0.18
N LYS A 47 12.16 -6.54 0.00
CA LYS A 47 13.50 -7.05 0.35
C LYS A 47 14.18 -6.30 1.51
N ASN A 48 13.39 -5.88 2.50
CA ASN A 48 13.89 -5.12 3.64
C ASN A 48 14.62 -3.82 3.28
N GLY A 49 14.28 -3.24 2.13
CA GLY A 49 14.83 -1.97 1.67
C GLY A 49 14.23 -0.76 2.39
N GLN A 50 14.62 0.42 1.96
CA GLN A 50 14.19 1.67 2.58
C GLN A 50 12.88 2.22 2.01
N PHE A 51 12.43 1.70 0.88
CA PHE A 51 11.24 2.20 0.20
C PHE A 51 10.02 1.32 0.44
N TRP A 52 8.86 1.97 0.38
CA TRP A 52 7.56 1.32 0.45
C TRP A 52 6.96 1.21 -0.94
N TYR A 53 6.49 0.02 -1.29
CA TYR A 53 5.89 -0.29 -2.59
C TYR A 53 4.45 -0.73 -2.41
N PRO A 54 3.53 -0.28 -3.29
CA PRO A 54 2.12 -0.62 -3.17
C PRO A 54 1.85 -2.06 -3.60
N GLY A 55 0.93 -2.68 -2.90
CA GLY A 55 0.49 -4.03 -3.20
C GLY A 55 -0.81 -4.40 -2.51
N VAL A 56 -1.20 -5.63 -2.70
CA VAL A 56 -2.44 -6.21 -2.18
C VAL A 56 -2.10 -7.42 -1.33
N VAL A 57 -2.74 -7.55 -0.18
CA VAL A 57 -2.58 -8.69 0.69
C VAL A 57 -3.23 -9.91 0.07
N GLU A 58 -2.47 -10.99 -0.07
CA GLU A 58 -2.99 -12.30 -0.45
C GLU A 58 -3.40 -13.12 0.77
N VAL A 59 -2.57 -13.09 1.80
CA VAL A 59 -2.83 -13.79 3.05
C VAL A 59 -2.03 -13.16 4.19
N ASP A 60 -2.64 -13.07 5.35
CA ASP A 60 -1.98 -12.69 6.61
C ASP A 60 -2.08 -13.84 7.60
N ARG A 61 -0.95 -14.38 8.02
CA ARG A 61 -0.87 -15.49 8.98
C ARG A 61 -0.43 -15.02 10.38
N GLY A 62 -0.45 -13.72 10.63
CA GLY A 62 0.01 -13.12 11.89
C GLY A 62 1.53 -12.99 11.99
N LYS A 63 2.28 -14.00 11.60
CA LYS A 63 3.76 -13.97 11.58
C LYS A 63 4.31 -13.44 10.25
N GLY A 64 3.56 -13.58 9.19
CA GLY A 64 3.95 -13.15 7.86
C GLY A 64 2.75 -12.75 7.04
N VAL A 65 2.91 -11.69 6.28
CA VAL A 65 1.92 -11.15 5.35
C VAL A 65 2.43 -11.35 3.95
N THR A 66 1.71 -12.10 3.14
CA THR A 66 2.04 -12.26 1.73
C THR A 66 1.40 -11.15 0.92
N VAL A 67 2.24 -10.38 0.27
CA VAL A 67 1.85 -9.21 -0.53
C VAL A 67 2.16 -9.47 -2.00
N ALA A 68 1.16 -9.27 -2.85
CA ALA A 68 1.33 -9.17 -4.29
C ALA A 68 1.50 -7.69 -4.62
N TYR A 69 2.69 -7.29 -5.01
CA TYR A 69 2.98 -5.91 -5.38
C TYR A 69 2.31 -5.53 -6.71
N ASP A 70 1.98 -4.26 -6.86
CA ASP A 70 1.32 -3.76 -8.07
C ASP A 70 2.20 -3.86 -9.32
N ASP A 71 3.51 -4.02 -9.17
CA ASP A 71 4.46 -4.26 -10.25
C ASP A 71 4.58 -5.73 -10.69
N GLY A 72 3.86 -6.63 -10.03
CA GLY A 72 3.86 -8.06 -10.32
C GLY A 72 4.75 -8.90 -9.41
N ASP A 73 5.60 -8.30 -8.59
CA ASP A 73 6.41 -9.01 -7.61
C ASP A 73 5.56 -9.51 -6.43
N ARG A 74 6.12 -10.42 -5.68
CA ARG A 74 5.43 -11.07 -4.57
C ARG A 74 6.40 -11.43 -3.47
N GLU A 75 6.00 -11.22 -2.23
CA GLU A 75 6.87 -11.46 -1.09
C GLU A 75 6.04 -11.72 0.16
N THR A 76 6.58 -12.54 1.06
CA THR A 76 6.04 -12.68 2.42
C THR A 76 6.89 -11.87 3.38
N LEU A 77 6.26 -10.93 4.05
CA LEU A 77 6.87 -9.92 4.90
C LEU A 77 6.51 -10.15 6.37
N SER A 78 7.43 -9.82 7.26
CA SER A 78 7.07 -9.65 8.67
C SER A 78 6.10 -8.47 8.84
N ALA A 79 5.29 -8.52 9.89
CA ALA A 79 4.23 -7.53 10.10
C ALA A 79 4.74 -6.08 10.18
N ASN A 80 5.96 -5.86 10.70
CA ASN A 80 6.56 -4.53 10.79
C ASN A 80 7.07 -3.97 9.45
N ARG A 81 7.03 -4.77 8.41
CA ARG A 81 7.40 -4.37 7.04
C ARG A 81 6.20 -4.15 6.15
N VAL A 82 5.03 -4.11 6.70
CA VAL A 82 3.77 -3.85 6.01
C VAL A 82 3.04 -2.75 6.76
N LYS A 83 2.49 -1.79 6.05
CA LYS A 83 1.61 -0.76 6.59
C LYS A 83 0.42 -0.53 5.67
N ASP A 84 -0.60 0.14 6.19
CA ASP A 84 -1.76 0.52 5.39
C ASP A 84 -1.33 1.37 4.20
N TYR A 85 -2.01 1.19 3.08
CA TYR A 85 -1.86 2.07 1.94
C TYR A 85 -2.36 3.47 2.31
N ASP A 86 -1.44 4.41 2.46
CA ASP A 86 -1.68 5.75 2.96
C ASP A 86 -1.44 6.85 1.91
N TRP A 87 -1.20 6.48 0.67
CA TRP A 87 -1.03 7.47 -0.39
C TRP A 87 -2.33 8.22 -0.65
N LYS A 88 -2.22 9.52 -0.78
CA LYS A 88 -3.32 10.45 -1.01
C LYS A 88 -2.84 11.63 -1.88
N VAL A 89 -3.76 12.44 -2.33
CA VAL A 89 -3.41 13.71 -2.98
C VAL A 89 -2.52 14.53 -2.05
N GLY A 90 -1.39 14.99 -2.58
CA GLY A 90 -0.36 15.69 -1.82
C GLY A 90 0.76 14.81 -1.26
N SER A 91 0.60 13.48 -1.28
CA SER A 91 1.69 12.57 -0.86
C SER A 91 2.91 12.71 -1.76
N VAL A 92 4.08 12.73 -1.14
CA VAL A 92 5.35 12.72 -1.85
C VAL A 92 5.72 11.29 -2.18
N VAL A 93 5.95 11.02 -3.45
CA VAL A 93 6.34 9.71 -3.95
C VAL A 93 7.42 9.88 -5.02
N GLU A 94 8.09 8.79 -5.32
CA GLU A 94 8.97 8.71 -6.49
C GLU A 94 8.34 7.78 -7.51
N CYS A 95 8.29 8.19 -8.76
CA CYS A 95 7.79 7.36 -9.86
C CYS A 95 8.81 7.28 -11.00
N ARG A 96 8.70 6.22 -11.79
CA ARG A 96 9.53 6.00 -12.96
C ARG A 96 8.91 6.71 -14.17
N TRP A 97 9.51 7.84 -14.54
CA TRP A 97 9.06 8.64 -15.69
C TRP A 97 8.95 7.80 -16.96
N LYS A 98 7.76 7.81 -17.57
CA LYS A 98 7.46 7.06 -18.81
C LYS A 98 7.89 5.58 -18.72
N SER A 99 7.71 4.96 -17.57
CA SER A 99 8.11 3.57 -17.31
C SER A 99 9.61 3.30 -17.52
N GLY A 100 10.43 4.34 -17.42
CA GLY A 100 11.88 4.25 -17.54
C GLY A 100 12.55 3.65 -16.29
N ASP A 101 13.86 3.71 -16.24
CA ASP A 101 14.65 3.07 -15.16
C ASP A 101 14.91 3.98 -13.97
N LYS A 102 14.76 5.28 -14.15
CA LYS A 102 15.08 6.27 -13.13
C LYS A 102 13.85 6.67 -12.32
N TRP A 103 14.08 6.94 -11.06
CA TRP A 103 13.07 7.40 -10.12
C TRP A 103 13.13 8.91 -9.95
N TYR A 104 11.97 9.57 -10.03
CA TYR A 104 11.86 11.02 -9.88
C TYR A 104 10.80 11.35 -8.84
N GLN A 105 11.14 12.27 -7.96
CA GLN A 105 10.25 12.71 -6.90
C GLN A 105 9.16 13.64 -7.45
N GLY A 106 7.97 13.49 -6.88
CA GLY A 106 6.84 14.37 -7.14
C GLY A 106 5.76 14.23 -6.10
N LYS A 107 4.64 14.90 -6.35
CA LYS A 107 3.46 14.83 -5.50
C LYS A 107 2.30 14.24 -6.26
N ILE A 108 1.55 13.40 -5.60
CA ILE A 108 0.30 12.84 -6.14
C ILE A 108 -0.73 13.97 -6.27
N THR A 109 -1.32 14.11 -7.44
CA THR A 109 -2.38 15.09 -7.72
C THR A 109 -3.76 14.45 -7.88
N ALA A 110 -3.80 13.16 -8.21
CA ALA A 110 -5.03 12.38 -8.28
C ALA A 110 -4.74 10.90 -8.07
N LEU A 111 -5.67 10.17 -7.51
CA LEU A 111 -5.61 8.73 -7.28
C LEU A 111 -6.87 8.06 -7.79
N SER A 112 -6.71 6.92 -8.45
CA SER A 112 -7.81 6.13 -8.97
C SER A 112 -7.37 4.69 -9.15
N ASP A 113 -7.86 3.78 -8.31
CA ASP A 113 -7.48 2.37 -8.32
C ASP A 113 -5.95 2.16 -8.32
N ASP A 114 -5.42 1.49 -9.32
CA ASP A 114 -4.00 1.21 -9.51
C ASP A 114 -3.28 2.29 -10.32
N ARG A 115 -3.91 3.47 -10.47
CA ARG A 115 -3.37 4.60 -11.23
C ARG A 115 -3.29 5.85 -10.37
N LEU A 116 -2.34 6.70 -10.70
CA LEU A 116 -2.20 8.01 -10.08
C LEU A 116 -1.72 9.04 -11.11
N SER A 117 -2.04 10.29 -10.81
CA SER A 117 -1.43 11.43 -11.48
C SER A 117 -0.37 12.02 -10.56
N ILE A 118 0.79 12.31 -11.11
CA ILE A 118 1.91 12.90 -10.37
C ILE A 118 2.36 14.18 -11.04
N ALA A 119 2.66 15.19 -10.22
CA ALA A 119 3.38 16.39 -10.61
C ALA A 119 4.80 16.26 -10.06
N TYR A 120 5.76 16.08 -10.96
CA TYR A 120 7.18 15.97 -10.60
C TYR A 120 7.75 17.31 -10.15
N ASP A 121 8.80 17.27 -9.36
CA ASP A 121 9.44 18.47 -8.82
C ASP A 121 10.02 19.38 -9.91
N ASP A 122 10.35 18.83 -11.08
CA ASP A 122 10.82 19.58 -12.26
C ASP A 122 9.71 20.25 -13.08
N GLY A 123 8.44 20.06 -12.68
CA GLY A 123 7.28 20.62 -13.36
C GLY A 123 6.60 19.69 -14.35
N ASP A 124 7.18 18.56 -14.68
CA ASP A 124 6.55 17.56 -15.54
C ASP A 124 5.37 16.89 -14.83
N ARG A 125 4.43 16.40 -15.61
CA ARG A 125 3.23 15.71 -15.12
C ARG A 125 2.99 14.45 -15.93
N GLU A 126 2.47 13.44 -15.24
CA GLU A 126 2.08 12.20 -15.92
C GLU A 126 0.98 11.49 -15.15
N LYS A 127 0.22 10.68 -15.89
CA LYS A 127 -0.62 9.64 -15.31
C LYS A 127 0.12 8.33 -15.43
N THR A 128 0.25 7.61 -14.33
CA THR A 128 1.03 6.38 -14.29
C THR A 128 0.36 5.34 -13.42
N LYS A 129 0.96 4.18 -13.34
CA LYS A 129 0.49 3.10 -12.47
C LYS A 129 1.12 3.23 -11.09
N THR A 130 0.36 2.89 -10.05
CA THR A 130 0.88 2.83 -8.69
C THR A 130 2.09 1.90 -8.57
N GLY A 131 2.11 0.80 -9.35
CA GLY A 131 3.25 -0.13 -9.40
C GLY A 131 4.55 0.45 -9.96
N LEU A 132 4.52 1.62 -10.56
CA LEU A 132 5.70 2.36 -11.02
C LEU A 132 6.17 3.40 -10.01
N CYS A 133 5.59 3.41 -8.82
CA CYS A 133 5.86 4.41 -7.78
C CYS A 133 6.22 3.75 -6.46
N ARG A 134 6.93 4.50 -5.63
CA ARG A 134 7.34 4.10 -4.28
C ARG A 134 7.39 5.32 -3.37
N SER A 135 7.37 5.10 -2.06
CA SER A 135 7.55 6.17 -1.06
C SER A 135 8.64 5.84 -0.06
N GLN A 136 9.13 6.85 0.65
CA GLN A 136 10.03 6.67 1.80
C GLN A 136 9.27 6.51 3.10
#